data_754fc98d793933655014469f425c6917
#
_entry.id   754fc98d793933655014469f425c6917
#
_cell.length_a   1.000
_cell.length_b   1.000
_cell.length_c   1.000
_cell.angle_alpha   90.00
_cell.angle_beta   90.00
_cell.angle_gamma   90.00
#
_symmetry.space_group_name_H-M   'P 1'
#
loop_
_entity.id
_entity.type
_entity.pdbx_description
1 polymer ?
#
loop_
_entity_poly.entity_id
_entity_poly.type
_entity_poly.pdbx_seq_one_letter_code
_entity_poly.pdbx_strand_id
1 'polypeptide(L)'
;MVPEKQRPLVDIAAEVMADERQNIGISYTGFCVTSLPHKRLPGDQAWQKHGHRVTLLVEPGRLKTTKGDMRLYGVPYGARARMILLYLQTQAVRTGSPQVALGRSMRNWMERMGLAVGGETARSLREQSARISACTLKFFWEGEEDNSRGFKRGAIVDSGLQFAAGDTAQGTLWEDQVTLDPVFYKALRDHPVPLQEAAIRQLRDRSMSLDLYVWLAWRLHTLAKPTPISWTAVHAQFGAGFEKLFHFKPRFTDALSAAVAAYPEAQVELEEKGITLLPSRPPIARLPKVPALIA
;
A
#
# COMPACT_ATOMS: atom_id res chain seq x y z
N MET A 1 -12.99 -31.88 -6.24
CA MET A 1 -12.51 -31.02 -7.35
C MET A 1 -12.79 -29.56 -6.99
N VAL A 2 -11.77 -28.69 -6.99
CA VAL A 2 -11.94 -27.27 -6.62
C VAL A 2 -12.75 -26.56 -7.72
N PRO A 3 -13.84 -25.82 -7.36
CA PRO A 3 -14.61 -25.04 -8.32
C PRO A 3 -13.69 -24.04 -9.08
N GLU A 4 -13.97 -23.84 -10.36
CA GLU A 4 -13.13 -23.00 -11.23
C GLU A 4 -12.90 -21.57 -10.68
N LYS A 5 -13.94 -20.97 -10.10
CA LYS A 5 -13.85 -19.64 -9.44
C LYS A 5 -12.94 -19.62 -8.22
N GLN A 6 -12.68 -20.74 -7.57
CA GLN A 6 -11.82 -20.82 -6.38
C GLN A 6 -10.36 -21.18 -6.72
N ARG A 7 -10.07 -21.68 -7.93
CA ARG A 7 -8.71 -22.02 -8.33
C ARG A 7 -7.70 -20.88 -8.11
N PRO A 8 -7.97 -19.64 -8.53
CA PRO A 8 -7.03 -18.54 -8.31
C PRO A 8 -6.75 -18.25 -6.82
N LEU A 9 -7.69 -18.55 -5.93
CA LEU A 9 -7.50 -18.40 -4.49
C LEU A 9 -6.62 -19.50 -3.93
N VAL A 10 -6.79 -20.73 -4.41
CA VAL A 10 -5.94 -21.87 -4.05
C VAL A 10 -4.50 -21.62 -4.52
N ASP A 11 -4.33 -21.10 -5.73
CA ASP A 11 -3.00 -20.77 -6.29
C ASP A 11 -2.31 -19.70 -5.44
N ILE A 12 -3.03 -18.63 -5.05
CA ILE A 12 -2.51 -17.59 -4.14
C ILE A 12 -2.05 -18.22 -2.81
N ALA A 13 -2.88 -19.03 -2.18
CA ALA A 13 -2.56 -19.64 -0.89
C ALA A 13 -1.35 -20.60 -1.02
N ALA A 14 -1.33 -21.42 -2.06
CA ALA A 14 -0.24 -22.37 -2.32
C ALA A 14 1.12 -21.65 -2.49
N GLU A 15 1.16 -20.59 -3.31
CA GLU A 15 2.37 -19.80 -3.53
C GLU A 15 2.88 -19.10 -2.27
N VAL A 16 1.95 -18.59 -1.45
CA VAL A 16 2.30 -17.95 -0.18
C VAL A 16 2.82 -18.96 0.84
N MET A 17 2.17 -20.14 0.93
CA MET A 17 2.58 -21.20 1.86
C MET A 17 3.88 -21.88 1.42
N ALA A 18 4.17 -21.93 0.12
CA ALA A 18 5.41 -22.48 -0.43
C ALA A 18 6.62 -21.54 -0.30
N ASP A 19 6.44 -20.29 0.14
CA ASP A 19 7.53 -19.33 0.28
C ASP A 19 8.38 -19.62 1.53
N GLU A 20 9.38 -20.47 1.37
CA GLU A 20 10.33 -20.82 2.43
C GLU A 20 11.18 -19.63 2.90
N ARG A 21 11.35 -18.60 2.07
CA ARG A 21 12.20 -17.43 2.38
C ARG A 21 11.57 -16.51 3.40
N GLN A 22 10.25 -16.50 3.48
CA GLN A 22 9.45 -15.63 4.36
C GLN A 22 9.96 -14.18 4.40
N ASN A 23 10.28 -13.65 3.21
CA ASN A 23 10.75 -12.27 3.09
C ASN A 23 9.72 -11.29 3.65
N ILE A 24 10.22 -10.34 4.44
CA ILE A 24 9.38 -9.37 5.14
C ILE A 24 9.19 -8.13 4.28
N GLY A 25 7.95 -7.85 3.93
CA GLY A 25 7.49 -6.56 3.45
C GLY A 25 7.08 -5.65 4.62
N ILE A 26 7.10 -4.35 4.41
CA ILE A 26 6.74 -3.35 5.44
C ILE A 26 5.73 -2.36 4.90
N SER A 27 4.73 -2.05 5.73
CA SER A 27 3.83 -0.90 5.53
C SER A 27 3.84 0.02 6.75
N TYR A 28 3.66 1.31 6.53
CA TYR A 28 3.39 2.28 7.59
C TYR A 28 1.96 2.10 8.13
N THR A 29 1.78 2.12 9.44
CA THR A 29 0.46 1.93 10.10
C THR A 29 -0.63 2.85 9.54
N GLY A 30 -0.31 4.09 9.16
CA GLY A 30 -1.29 4.99 8.55
C GLY A 30 -1.95 4.43 7.29
N PHE A 31 -1.21 3.68 6.46
CA PHE A 31 -1.76 3.00 5.28
C PHE A 31 -2.51 1.70 5.60
N CYS A 32 -2.42 1.18 6.81
CA CYS A 32 -3.21 0.02 7.23
C CYS A 32 -4.67 0.38 7.51
N VAL A 33 -4.92 1.61 7.96
CA VAL A 33 -6.24 2.10 8.36
C VAL A 33 -6.84 3.12 7.39
N THR A 34 -6.04 3.62 6.45
CA THR A 34 -6.46 4.47 5.34
C THR A 34 -6.00 3.88 4.01
N SER A 35 -6.44 4.45 2.91
CA SER A 35 -6.04 3.96 1.59
C SER A 35 -6.00 5.07 0.54
N LEU A 36 -5.22 4.86 -0.51
CA LEU A 36 -5.28 5.65 -1.74
C LEU A 36 -6.55 5.32 -2.54
N PRO A 37 -6.98 6.15 -3.50
CA PRO A 37 -8.06 5.79 -4.40
C PRO A 37 -7.73 4.54 -5.22
N HIS A 38 -8.75 3.73 -5.54
CA HIS A 38 -8.58 2.55 -6.40
C HIS A 38 -8.55 2.90 -7.89
N LYS A 39 -9.16 4.02 -8.26
CA LYS A 39 -9.26 4.54 -9.63
C LYS A 39 -8.70 5.94 -9.72
N ARG A 40 -8.37 6.36 -10.94
CA ARG A 40 -7.94 7.73 -11.23
C ARG A 40 -9.04 8.72 -10.87
N LEU A 41 -8.65 9.80 -10.19
CA LEU A 41 -9.51 10.97 -9.94
C LEU A 41 -9.20 12.08 -10.94
N PRO A 42 -10.08 13.09 -11.10
CA PRO A 42 -9.75 14.32 -11.80
C PRO A 42 -8.42 14.93 -11.32
N GLY A 43 -7.69 15.61 -12.20
CA GLY A 43 -6.29 15.96 -11.95
C GLY A 43 -6.04 16.90 -10.78
N ASP A 44 -7.00 17.71 -10.43
CA ASP A 44 -6.97 18.71 -9.35
C ASP A 44 -7.70 18.28 -8.07
N GLN A 45 -8.37 17.12 -8.11
CA GLN A 45 -9.15 16.63 -6.97
C GLN A 45 -8.22 16.05 -5.90
N ALA A 46 -8.31 16.58 -4.68
CA ALA A 46 -7.71 16.00 -3.50
C ALA A 46 -8.44 14.70 -3.09
N TRP A 47 -7.73 13.82 -2.44
CA TRP A 47 -8.27 12.59 -1.85
C TRP A 47 -8.26 12.68 -0.35
N GLN A 48 -9.42 12.46 0.27
CA GLN A 48 -9.54 12.35 1.71
C GLN A 48 -10.08 10.97 2.08
N LYS A 49 -9.44 10.33 3.05
CA LYS A 49 -9.84 9.02 3.55
C LYS A 49 -9.84 8.98 5.07
N HIS A 50 -11.01 8.76 5.63
CA HIS A 50 -11.16 8.52 7.05
C HIS A 50 -10.93 7.03 7.36
N GLY A 51 -10.08 6.78 8.34
CA GLY A 51 -9.87 5.49 8.98
C GLY A 51 -10.22 5.56 10.45
N HIS A 52 -9.93 4.49 11.20
CA HIS A 52 -10.12 4.50 12.64
C HIS A 52 -9.08 5.41 13.30
N ARG A 53 -9.53 6.55 13.86
CA ARG A 53 -8.69 7.56 14.54
C ARG A 53 -7.57 8.17 13.68
N VAL A 54 -7.69 8.07 12.37
CA VAL A 54 -6.76 8.71 11.45
C VAL A 54 -7.45 9.12 10.17
N THR A 55 -7.12 10.30 9.67
CA THR A 55 -7.55 10.77 8.35
C THR A 55 -6.34 11.00 7.48
N LEU A 56 -6.34 10.39 6.30
CA LEU A 56 -5.38 10.68 5.24
C LEU A 56 -5.96 11.73 4.29
N LEU A 57 -5.21 12.79 4.07
CA LEU A 57 -5.44 13.77 3.00
C LEU A 57 -4.28 13.70 2.03
N VAL A 58 -4.56 13.52 0.74
CA VAL A 58 -3.59 13.57 -0.35
C VAL A 58 -3.96 14.71 -1.29
N GLU A 59 -3.08 15.67 -1.42
CA GLU A 59 -3.27 16.85 -2.27
C GLU A 59 -2.46 16.72 -3.56
N PRO A 60 -3.06 16.96 -4.73
CA PRO A 60 -2.35 17.02 -6.00
C PRO A 60 -1.24 18.08 -6.00
N GLY A 61 -0.19 17.82 -6.73
CA GLY A 61 0.95 18.73 -6.78
C GLY A 61 1.49 18.93 -8.20
N ARG A 62 2.49 19.78 -8.31
CA ARG A 62 3.14 20.11 -9.58
C ARG A 62 4.62 19.71 -9.56
N LEU A 63 5.07 19.18 -10.69
CA LEU A 63 6.49 18.91 -10.93
C LEU A 63 6.94 19.64 -12.20
N LYS A 64 8.20 20.04 -12.20
CA LYS A 64 8.84 20.63 -13.39
C LYS A 64 9.12 19.50 -14.40
N THR A 65 8.67 19.68 -15.63
CA THR A 65 8.97 18.74 -16.72
C THR A 65 10.39 18.96 -17.25
N THR A 66 10.90 18.02 -18.03
CA THR A 66 12.19 18.17 -18.73
C THR A 66 12.24 19.36 -19.69
N LYS A 67 11.07 19.83 -20.16
CA LYS A 67 10.93 21.01 -21.02
C LYS A 67 10.88 22.32 -20.21
N GLY A 68 10.92 22.24 -18.87
CA GLY A 68 10.88 23.41 -17.99
C GLY A 68 9.49 23.82 -17.52
N ASP A 69 8.42 23.29 -18.10
CA ASP A 69 7.04 23.61 -17.74
C ASP A 69 6.63 22.95 -16.41
N MET A 70 5.71 23.59 -15.68
CA MET A 70 5.09 23.03 -14.48
C MET A 70 3.85 22.21 -14.84
N ARG A 71 3.91 20.90 -14.65
CA ARG A 71 2.79 19.98 -14.89
C ARG A 71 2.10 19.59 -13.60
N LEU A 72 0.77 19.68 -13.58
CA LEU A 72 -0.07 19.18 -12.48
C LEU A 72 -0.17 17.65 -12.59
N TYR A 73 0.09 16.98 -11.45
CA TYR A 73 -0.14 15.56 -11.26
C TYR A 73 -1.22 15.36 -10.22
N GLY A 74 -2.25 14.60 -10.57
CA GLY A 74 -3.29 14.21 -9.61
C GLY A 74 -2.78 13.18 -8.61
N VAL A 75 -3.61 12.83 -7.65
CA VAL A 75 -3.26 11.88 -6.59
C VAL A 75 -2.88 10.50 -7.14
N PRO A 76 -1.96 9.76 -6.48
CA PRO A 76 -1.63 8.38 -6.84
C PRO A 76 -2.81 7.45 -6.61
N TYR A 77 -2.96 6.40 -7.42
CA TYR A 77 -4.10 5.48 -7.38
C TYR A 77 -3.75 4.06 -7.82
N GLY A 78 -4.65 3.14 -7.53
CA GLY A 78 -4.62 1.77 -8.01
C GLY A 78 -3.54 0.89 -7.38
N ALA A 79 -3.34 -0.30 -7.93
CA ALA A 79 -2.42 -1.28 -7.39
C ALA A 79 -0.94 -0.87 -7.55
N ARG A 80 -0.58 -0.22 -8.67
CA ARG A 80 0.82 0.19 -8.93
C ARG A 80 1.33 1.21 -7.93
N ALA A 81 0.51 2.20 -7.55
CA ALA A 81 0.89 3.16 -6.49
C ALA A 81 1.18 2.44 -5.17
N ARG A 82 0.35 1.45 -4.80
CA ARG A 82 0.55 0.64 -3.59
C ARG A 82 1.83 -0.18 -3.63
N MET A 83 2.09 -0.83 -4.77
CA MET A 83 3.33 -1.60 -4.96
C MET A 83 4.59 -0.75 -4.84
N ILE A 84 4.58 0.46 -5.42
CA ILE A 84 5.69 1.43 -5.24
C ILE A 84 5.86 1.76 -3.77
N LEU A 85 4.78 2.16 -3.07
CA LEU A 85 4.84 2.52 -1.67
C LEU A 85 5.33 1.37 -0.79
N LEU A 86 4.81 0.15 -0.98
CA LEU A 86 5.24 -1.03 -0.23
C LEU A 86 6.72 -1.34 -0.49
N TYR A 87 7.18 -1.24 -1.74
CA TYR A 87 8.60 -1.43 -2.07
C TYR A 87 9.48 -0.40 -1.36
N LEU A 88 9.16 0.89 -1.46
CA LEU A 88 9.95 1.95 -0.85
C LEU A 88 10.03 1.80 0.67
N GLN A 89 8.90 1.56 1.31
CA GLN A 89 8.82 1.37 2.76
C GLN A 89 9.61 0.12 3.22
N THR A 90 9.46 -0.98 2.49
CA THR A 90 10.17 -2.22 2.78
C THR A 90 11.67 -2.04 2.68
N GLN A 91 12.16 -1.45 1.59
CA GLN A 91 13.60 -1.26 1.39
C GLN A 91 14.19 -0.29 2.42
N ALA A 92 13.50 0.82 2.71
CA ALA A 92 13.98 1.80 3.67
C ALA A 92 14.14 1.22 5.09
N VAL A 93 13.18 0.40 5.55
CA VAL A 93 13.29 -0.26 6.85
C VAL A 93 14.34 -1.36 6.83
N ARG A 94 14.41 -2.16 5.76
CA ARG A 94 15.39 -3.26 5.60
C ARG A 94 16.82 -2.77 5.61
N THR A 95 17.09 -1.64 4.94
CA THR A 95 18.45 -1.07 4.86
C THR A 95 18.78 -0.11 6.00
N GLY A 96 17.79 0.27 6.82
CA GLY A 96 17.96 1.27 7.87
C GLY A 96 18.24 2.68 7.33
N SER A 97 17.88 2.96 6.07
CA SER A 97 18.20 4.20 5.37
C SER A 97 16.97 4.80 4.70
N PRO A 98 16.78 6.14 4.71
CA PRO A 98 15.75 6.78 3.88
C PRO A 98 16.07 6.71 2.39
N GLN A 99 17.31 6.39 2.02
CA GLN A 99 17.75 6.22 0.65
C GLN A 99 17.43 4.80 0.17
N VAL A 100 16.61 4.72 -0.87
CA VAL A 100 16.10 3.46 -1.42
C VAL A 100 16.64 3.25 -2.82
N ALA A 101 17.37 2.15 -3.02
CA ALA A 101 17.86 1.77 -4.35
C ALA A 101 16.73 1.13 -5.17
N LEU A 102 16.46 1.68 -6.35
CA LEU A 102 15.48 1.14 -7.30
C LEU A 102 16.08 0.05 -8.21
N GLY A 103 17.40 -0.02 -8.31
CA GLY A 103 18.12 -0.93 -9.19
C GLY A 103 18.65 -0.25 -10.45
N ARG A 104 19.22 -1.03 -11.36
CA ARG A 104 19.98 -0.52 -12.50
C ARG A 104 19.10 -0.03 -13.68
N SER A 105 17.83 -0.33 -13.67
CA SER A 105 16.89 0.00 -14.76
C SER A 105 15.44 -0.18 -14.33
N MET A 106 14.52 0.40 -15.10
CA MET A 106 13.06 0.18 -14.94
C MET A 106 12.70 -1.33 -14.97
N ARG A 107 13.35 -2.09 -15.86
CA ARG A 107 13.16 -3.56 -15.92
C ARG A 107 13.55 -4.22 -14.60
N ASN A 108 14.74 -3.90 -14.07
CA ASN A 108 15.23 -4.46 -12.82
C ASN A 108 14.33 -4.06 -11.62
N TRP A 109 13.80 -2.83 -11.63
CA TRP A 109 12.87 -2.40 -10.61
C TRP A 109 11.53 -3.16 -10.65
N MET A 110 10.98 -3.40 -11.86
CA MET A 110 9.79 -4.26 -12.03
C MET A 110 10.04 -5.67 -11.49
N GLU A 111 11.16 -6.27 -11.82
CA GLU A 111 11.56 -7.62 -11.34
C GLU A 111 11.66 -7.67 -9.81
N ARG A 112 12.29 -6.67 -9.19
CA ARG A 112 12.39 -6.56 -7.71
C ARG A 112 11.02 -6.46 -7.04
N MET A 113 10.07 -5.78 -7.66
CA MET A 113 8.69 -5.70 -7.16
C MET A 113 7.83 -6.92 -7.53
N GLY A 114 8.36 -7.90 -8.26
CA GLY A 114 7.61 -9.06 -8.75
C GLY A 114 6.55 -8.70 -9.77
N LEU A 115 6.73 -7.60 -10.52
CA LEU A 115 5.81 -7.14 -11.55
C LEU A 115 6.17 -7.73 -12.91
N ALA A 116 5.15 -7.91 -13.77
CA ALA A 116 5.38 -8.31 -15.15
C ALA A 116 6.21 -7.25 -15.89
N VAL A 117 7.29 -7.69 -16.56
CA VAL A 117 8.14 -6.81 -17.35
C VAL A 117 7.46 -6.50 -18.68
N GLY A 118 7.15 -5.24 -18.94
CA GLY A 118 6.48 -4.81 -20.17
C GLY A 118 6.26 -3.30 -20.24
N GLY A 119 6.00 -2.80 -21.44
CA GLY A 119 5.85 -1.36 -21.69
C GLY A 119 4.68 -0.73 -20.94
N GLU A 120 3.57 -1.43 -20.78
CA GLU A 120 2.40 -0.97 -20.03
C GLU A 120 2.71 -0.82 -18.54
N THR A 121 3.34 -1.84 -17.94
CA THR A 121 3.79 -1.80 -16.54
C THR A 121 4.76 -0.63 -16.33
N ALA A 122 5.74 -0.46 -17.20
CA ALA A 122 6.70 0.63 -17.12
C ALA A 122 6.03 2.01 -17.22
N ARG A 123 5.05 2.16 -18.14
CA ARG A 123 4.28 3.41 -18.27
C ARG A 123 3.48 3.71 -17.01
N SER A 124 2.79 2.70 -16.46
CA SER A 124 2.01 2.83 -15.24
C SER A 124 2.89 3.16 -14.04
N LEU A 125 4.07 2.54 -13.90
CA LEU A 125 5.03 2.87 -12.83
C LEU A 125 5.52 4.31 -12.94
N ARG A 126 5.92 4.78 -14.13
CA ARG A 126 6.33 6.18 -14.33
C ARG A 126 5.21 7.15 -13.94
N GLU A 127 3.98 6.88 -14.36
CA GLU A 127 2.83 7.72 -14.00
C GLU A 127 2.62 7.76 -12.48
N GLN A 128 2.59 6.62 -11.82
CA GLN A 128 2.34 6.58 -10.37
C GLN A 128 3.51 7.14 -9.56
N SER A 129 4.75 6.95 -10.01
CA SER A 129 5.93 7.56 -9.41
C SER A 129 5.86 9.09 -9.46
N ALA A 130 5.54 9.66 -10.61
CA ALA A 130 5.40 11.11 -10.76
C ALA A 130 4.27 11.68 -9.85
N ARG A 131 3.15 10.94 -9.69
CA ARG A 131 2.07 11.31 -8.78
C ARG A 131 2.50 11.27 -7.32
N ILE A 132 3.20 10.22 -6.90
CA ILE A 132 3.73 10.07 -5.53
C ILE A 132 4.71 11.20 -5.21
N SER A 133 5.59 11.57 -6.16
CA SER A 133 6.55 12.66 -5.98
C SER A 133 5.93 14.05 -5.96
N ALA A 134 4.83 14.25 -6.71
CA ALA A 134 4.16 15.54 -6.79
C ALA A 134 3.27 15.83 -5.57
N CYS A 135 2.66 14.79 -5.00
CA CYS A 135 1.60 14.94 -4.00
C CYS A 135 2.14 15.21 -2.59
N THR A 136 1.37 15.98 -1.83
CA THR A 136 1.56 16.11 -0.38
C THR A 136 0.60 15.18 0.34
N LEU A 137 1.10 14.40 1.31
CA LEU A 137 0.30 13.53 2.17
C LEU A 137 0.26 14.10 3.58
N LYS A 138 -0.91 14.07 4.18
CA LYS A 138 -1.13 14.53 5.56
C LYS A 138 -1.91 13.45 6.31
N PHE A 139 -1.34 12.97 7.41
CA PHE A 139 -2.03 12.08 8.34
C PHE A 139 -2.44 12.88 9.57
N PHE A 140 -3.72 12.90 9.86
CA PHE A 140 -4.31 13.51 11.04
C PHE A 140 -4.69 12.40 12.02
N TRP A 141 -4.06 12.36 13.19
CA TRP A 141 -4.33 11.39 14.24
C TRP A 141 -5.16 12.00 15.35
N GLU A 142 -6.18 11.29 15.82
CA GLU A 142 -6.98 11.66 16.98
C GLU A 142 -6.36 11.02 18.23
N GLY A 143 -5.97 11.84 19.20
CA GLY A 143 -5.41 11.37 20.48
C GLY A 143 -6.46 10.70 21.37
N GLU A 144 -6.02 9.86 22.31
CA GLU A 144 -6.91 9.15 23.26
C GLU A 144 -7.35 10.05 24.43
N GLU A 145 -6.52 11.00 24.82
CA GLU A 145 -6.78 11.91 25.93
C GLU A 145 -6.57 13.36 25.48
N ASP A 146 -7.53 14.21 25.84
CA ASP A 146 -7.42 15.66 25.76
C ASP A 146 -7.30 16.28 24.35
N ASN A 147 -8.27 16.02 23.45
CA ASN A 147 -8.46 16.83 22.23
C ASN A 147 -7.17 17.16 21.41
N SER A 148 -6.07 16.49 21.68
CA SER A 148 -4.78 16.67 21.03
C SER A 148 -4.82 16.04 19.63
N ARG A 149 -5.10 16.86 18.62
CA ARG A 149 -5.02 16.47 17.21
C ARG A 149 -3.56 16.48 16.77
N GLY A 150 -2.92 15.31 16.77
CA GLY A 150 -1.60 15.15 16.19
C GLY A 150 -1.67 15.28 14.66
N PHE A 151 -0.83 16.13 14.10
CA PHE A 151 -0.73 16.35 12.66
C PHE A 151 0.68 16.03 12.19
N LYS A 152 0.82 15.12 11.25
CA LYS A 152 2.08 14.87 10.53
C LYS A 152 1.89 15.24 9.05
N ARG A 153 2.55 16.29 8.61
CA ARG A 153 2.63 16.72 7.22
C ARG A 153 3.96 16.25 6.64
N GLY A 154 3.92 15.64 5.45
CA GLY A 154 5.13 15.31 4.70
C GLY A 154 4.79 14.95 3.26
N ALA A 155 5.77 15.02 2.39
CA ALA A 155 5.79 14.24 1.18
C ALA A 155 6.07 12.77 1.54
N ILE A 156 5.94 11.84 0.62
CA ILE A 156 6.47 10.48 0.82
C ILE A 156 7.93 10.46 0.38
N VAL A 157 8.23 11.17 -0.67
CA VAL A 157 9.54 11.22 -1.34
C VAL A 157 10.04 12.66 -1.31
N ASP A 158 11.25 12.83 -0.81
CA ASP A 158 11.97 14.10 -0.83
C ASP A 158 12.62 14.35 -2.19
N SER A 159 13.25 13.32 -2.78
CA SER A 159 13.94 13.42 -4.06
C SER A 159 14.02 12.08 -4.81
N GLY A 160 14.15 12.13 -6.12
CA GLY A 160 14.61 11.01 -6.94
C GLY A 160 13.56 10.06 -7.53
N LEU A 161 12.25 10.36 -7.52
CA LEU A 161 11.25 9.47 -8.15
C LEU A 161 10.65 10.04 -9.45
N GLN A 162 11.36 10.95 -10.11
CA GLN A 162 10.96 11.51 -11.41
C GLN A 162 11.66 10.76 -12.54
N PHE A 163 10.94 9.87 -13.20
CA PHE A 163 11.38 9.29 -14.45
C PHE A 163 10.93 10.21 -15.59
N ALA A 164 11.87 10.85 -16.26
CA ALA A 164 11.57 11.68 -17.42
C ALA A 164 10.73 10.86 -18.43
N ALA A 165 9.52 11.31 -18.69
CA ALA A 165 8.74 10.86 -19.82
C ALA A 165 9.29 11.58 -21.06
N GLY A 166 10.45 11.16 -21.53
CA GLY A 166 11.12 11.81 -22.64
C GLY A 166 11.60 10.80 -23.64
N ASP A 167 11.38 11.14 -24.87
CA ASP A 167 11.96 10.68 -26.13
C ASP A 167 12.87 9.46 -26.05
N THR A 168 12.49 8.45 -26.78
CA THR A 168 13.20 7.20 -27.05
C THR A 168 14.53 7.37 -27.79
N ALA A 169 14.99 8.59 -28.06
CA ALA A 169 16.20 8.88 -28.83
C ALA A 169 17.42 9.31 -28.00
N GLN A 170 17.24 9.75 -26.74
CA GLN A 170 18.37 10.02 -25.83
C GLN A 170 18.05 9.34 -24.51
N GLY A 171 18.94 8.43 -24.07
CA GLY A 171 18.78 7.56 -22.92
C GLY A 171 18.07 8.23 -21.76
N THR A 172 16.93 7.66 -21.36
CA THR A 172 16.17 8.10 -20.19
C THR A 172 17.14 8.08 -19.01
N LEU A 173 17.39 9.23 -18.38
CA LEU A 173 18.13 9.28 -17.12
C LEU A 173 17.37 8.40 -16.11
N TRP A 174 17.94 7.24 -15.82
CA TRP A 174 17.45 6.34 -14.81
C TRP A 174 17.98 6.82 -13.47
N GLU A 175 17.08 7.26 -12.59
CA GLU A 175 17.43 7.48 -11.19
C GLU A 175 17.41 6.14 -10.49
N ASP A 176 18.57 5.66 -10.08
CA ASP A 176 18.72 4.39 -9.41
C ASP A 176 18.40 4.46 -7.90
N GLN A 177 18.17 5.65 -7.36
CA GLN A 177 17.95 5.92 -5.95
C GLN A 177 16.85 6.95 -5.72
N VAL A 178 16.10 6.76 -4.64
CA VAL A 178 15.03 7.63 -4.14
C VAL A 178 15.27 7.92 -2.67
N THR A 179 15.09 9.14 -2.22
CA THR A 179 15.16 9.50 -0.81
C THR A 179 13.76 9.73 -0.26
N LEU A 180 13.39 9.03 0.80
CA LEU A 180 12.14 9.26 1.52
C LEU A 180 12.22 10.55 2.35
N ASP A 181 11.07 11.22 2.46
CA ASP A 181 10.94 12.37 3.37
C ASP A 181 11.34 11.97 4.80
N PRO A 182 12.17 12.75 5.51
CA PRO A 182 12.66 12.41 6.84
C PRO A 182 11.55 12.21 7.88
N VAL A 183 10.47 12.99 7.81
CA VAL A 183 9.33 12.90 8.73
C VAL A 183 8.56 11.60 8.47
N PHE A 184 8.35 11.28 7.19
CA PHE A 184 7.71 10.02 6.81
C PHE A 184 8.57 8.82 7.19
N TYR A 185 9.89 8.86 6.91
CA TYR A 185 10.80 7.77 7.26
C TYR A 185 10.85 7.52 8.76
N LYS A 186 10.90 8.59 9.58
CA LYS A 186 10.83 8.44 11.03
C LYS A 186 9.52 7.78 11.47
N ALA A 187 8.37 8.24 10.95
CA ALA A 187 7.07 7.67 11.28
C ALA A 187 6.96 6.19 10.86
N LEU A 188 7.53 5.82 9.72
CA LEU A 188 7.59 4.44 9.23
C LEU A 188 8.41 3.55 10.17
N ARG A 189 9.55 4.02 10.65
CA ARG A 189 10.40 3.28 11.61
C ARG A 189 9.76 3.11 12.97
N ASP A 190 9.04 4.14 13.43
CA ASP A 190 8.37 4.12 14.74
C ASP A 190 7.15 3.18 14.73
N HIS A 191 6.48 3.01 13.57
CA HIS A 191 5.22 2.26 13.44
C HIS A 191 5.19 1.34 12.19
N PRO A 192 6.15 0.42 12.02
CA PRO A 192 6.17 -0.51 10.90
C PRO A 192 5.17 -1.64 11.13
N VAL A 193 4.50 -2.06 10.06
CA VAL A 193 3.64 -3.24 10.05
C VAL A 193 4.29 -4.29 9.15
N PRO A 194 4.71 -5.44 9.71
CA PRO A 194 5.32 -6.51 8.93
C PRO A 194 4.28 -7.25 8.09
N LEU A 195 4.66 -7.52 6.85
CA LEU A 195 3.86 -8.20 5.83
C LEU A 195 4.72 -9.30 5.18
N GLN A 196 4.09 -10.31 4.61
CA GLN A 196 4.79 -11.31 3.82
C GLN A 196 4.94 -10.84 2.36
N GLU A 197 6.17 -10.78 1.83
CA GLU A 197 6.41 -10.33 0.45
C GLU A 197 5.72 -11.23 -0.58
N ALA A 198 5.66 -12.54 -0.36
CA ALA A 198 4.94 -13.46 -1.24
C ALA A 198 3.46 -13.07 -1.39
N ALA A 199 2.79 -12.74 -0.28
CA ALA A 199 1.40 -12.26 -0.30
C ALA A 199 1.25 -10.96 -1.10
N ILE A 200 2.14 -9.99 -0.89
CA ILE A 200 2.14 -8.72 -1.65
C ILE A 200 2.27 -9.01 -3.15
N ARG A 201 3.17 -9.92 -3.54
CA ARG A 201 3.39 -10.29 -4.96
C ARG A 201 2.16 -10.95 -5.58
N GLN A 202 1.45 -11.81 -4.85
CA GLN A 202 0.23 -12.46 -5.32
C GLN A 202 -0.93 -11.46 -5.49
N LEU A 203 -0.95 -10.40 -4.70
CA LEU A 203 -1.98 -9.37 -4.73
C LEU A 203 -1.60 -8.14 -5.59
N ARG A 204 -0.45 -8.13 -6.26
CA ARG A 204 0.17 -6.99 -6.95
C ARG A 204 -0.71 -6.22 -7.95
N ASP A 205 -1.76 -6.85 -8.47
CA ASP A 205 -2.69 -6.26 -9.44
C ASP A 205 -4.06 -5.93 -8.84
N ARG A 206 -4.26 -6.19 -7.53
CA ARG A 206 -5.55 -6.13 -6.83
C ARG A 206 -5.51 -5.07 -5.73
N SER A 207 -5.78 -3.81 -6.06
CA SER A 207 -5.64 -2.69 -5.11
C SER A 207 -6.47 -2.83 -3.83
N MET A 208 -7.71 -3.31 -3.93
CA MET A 208 -8.57 -3.52 -2.74
C MET A 208 -8.07 -4.71 -1.91
N SER A 209 -7.64 -5.80 -2.55
CA SER A 209 -7.10 -6.96 -1.84
C SER A 209 -5.78 -6.64 -1.13
N LEU A 210 -4.92 -5.79 -1.70
CA LEU A 210 -3.73 -5.27 -1.04
C LEU A 210 -4.08 -4.47 0.22
N ASP A 211 -5.05 -3.54 0.13
CA ASP A 211 -5.48 -2.75 1.29
C ASP A 211 -6.07 -3.64 2.37
N LEU A 212 -6.89 -4.62 1.99
CA LEU A 212 -7.49 -5.57 2.93
C LEU A 212 -6.43 -6.46 3.59
N TYR A 213 -5.47 -6.96 2.83
CA TYR A 213 -4.36 -7.75 3.38
C TYR A 213 -3.55 -6.96 4.41
N VAL A 214 -3.16 -5.72 4.07
CA VAL A 214 -2.41 -4.82 4.97
C VAL A 214 -3.22 -4.49 6.23
N TRP A 215 -4.52 -4.21 6.08
CA TRP A 215 -5.43 -3.97 7.19
C TRP A 215 -5.60 -5.17 8.09
N LEU A 216 -5.81 -6.37 7.54
CA LEU A 216 -5.94 -7.61 8.31
C LEU A 216 -4.65 -7.95 9.06
N ALA A 217 -3.49 -7.80 8.40
CA ALA A 217 -2.19 -8.03 9.02
C ALA A 217 -1.96 -7.12 10.23
N TRP A 218 -2.39 -5.86 10.14
CA TRP A 218 -2.33 -4.92 11.26
C TRP A 218 -3.37 -5.22 12.35
N ARG A 219 -4.59 -5.62 11.95
CA ARG A 219 -5.74 -5.68 12.87
C ARG A 219 -5.89 -7.00 13.62
N LEU A 220 -5.77 -8.14 12.93
CA LEU A 220 -6.21 -9.42 13.46
C LEU A 220 -5.41 -9.88 14.70
N HIS A 221 -4.10 -9.65 14.70
CA HIS A 221 -3.24 -10.06 15.80
C HIS A 221 -3.40 -9.21 17.09
N THR A 222 -4.07 -8.07 17.00
CA THR A 222 -4.36 -7.19 18.14
C THR A 222 -5.70 -7.47 18.79
N LEU A 223 -6.54 -8.33 18.18
CA LEU A 223 -7.85 -8.66 18.70
C LEU A 223 -7.74 -9.63 19.88
N ALA A 224 -8.46 -9.33 20.96
CA ALA A 224 -8.61 -10.23 22.10
C ALA A 224 -9.86 -11.13 22.00
N LYS A 225 -10.85 -10.75 21.18
CA LYS A 225 -12.12 -11.45 20.99
C LYS A 225 -12.67 -11.24 19.58
N PRO A 226 -13.60 -12.10 19.11
CA PRO A 226 -14.33 -11.87 17.88
C PRO A 226 -14.93 -10.46 17.83
N THR A 227 -14.74 -9.78 16.71
CA THR A 227 -15.14 -8.37 16.53
C THR A 227 -16.00 -8.25 15.29
N PRO A 228 -17.35 -8.15 15.43
CA PRO A 228 -18.24 -7.95 14.30
C PRO A 228 -18.15 -6.51 13.77
N ILE A 229 -18.18 -6.37 12.44
CA ILE A 229 -18.17 -5.09 11.72
C ILE A 229 -19.33 -5.09 10.74
N SER A 230 -20.23 -4.12 10.87
CA SER A 230 -21.39 -4.01 9.98
C SER A 230 -21.00 -3.67 8.55
N TRP A 231 -21.82 -4.05 7.57
CA TRP A 231 -21.61 -3.66 6.16
C TRP A 231 -21.53 -2.15 5.96
N THR A 232 -22.25 -1.36 6.78
CA THR A 232 -22.15 0.10 6.73
C THR A 232 -20.77 0.58 7.14
N ALA A 233 -20.20 0.03 8.20
CA ALA A 233 -18.86 0.38 8.65
C ALA A 233 -17.77 -0.09 7.66
N VAL A 234 -17.92 -1.31 7.12
CA VAL A 234 -17.01 -1.83 6.07
C VAL A 234 -17.08 -0.96 4.81
N HIS A 235 -18.28 -0.54 4.40
CA HIS A 235 -18.46 0.36 3.26
C HIS A 235 -17.85 1.75 3.52
N ALA A 236 -18.04 2.31 4.71
CA ALA A 236 -17.41 3.58 5.08
C ALA A 236 -15.87 3.51 4.97
N GLN A 237 -15.28 2.37 5.34
CA GLN A 237 -13.83 2.19 5.30
C GLN A 237 -13.29 1.81 3.91
N PHE A 238 -13.94 0.94 3.15
CA PHE A 238 -13.42 0.40 1.89
C PHE A 238 -14.26 0.73 0.66
N GLY A 239 -15.45 1.30 0.84
CA GLY A 239 -16.43 1.51 -0.23
C GLY A 239 -16.23 2.78 -1.05
N ALA A 240 -15.10 3.48 -0.92
CA ALA A 240 -14.85 4.68 -1.71
C ALA A 240 -14.90 4.38 -3.22
N GLY A 241 -15.74 5.14 -3.95
CA GLY A 241 -16.04 4.90 -5.37
C GLY A 241 -17.21 3.95 -5.63
N PHE A 242 -17.91 3.50 -4.58
CA PHE A 242 -19.17 2.76 -4.65
C PHE A 242 -20.28 3.57 -3.97
N GLU A 243 -21.24 4.05 -4.73
CA GLU A 243 -22.38 4.80 -4.18
C GLU A 243 -23.36 3.88 -3.43
N LYS A 244 -23.53 2.64 -3.91
CA LYS A 244 -24.50 1.69 -3.38
C LYS A 244 -23.82 0.47 -2.76
N LEU A 245 -24.27 0.10 -1.56
CA LEU A 245 -23.81 -1.07 -0.83
C LEU A 245 -23.98 -2.37 -1.64
N PHE A 246 -25.02 -2.48 -2.44
CA PHE A 246 -25.31 -3.61 -3.32
C PHE A 246 -24.18 -3.86 -4.34
N HIS A 247 -23.60 -2.81 -4.91
CA HIS A 247 -22.47 -2.93 -5.84
C HIS A 247 -21.14 -3.16 -5.12
N PHE A 248 -21.02 -2.68 -3.91
CA PHE A 248 -19.82 -2.82 -3.10
C PHE A 248 -19.64 -4.24 -2.57
N LYS A 249 -20.67 -4.84 -1.95
CA LYS A 249 -20.58 -6.14 -1.28
C LYS A 249 -19.91 -7.23 -2.12
N PRO A 250 -20.32 -7.53 -3.36
CA PRO A 250 -19.69 -8.57 -4.15
C PRO A 250 -18.20 -8.30 -4.42
N ARG A 251 -17.87 -7.05 -4.74
CA ARG A 251 -16.47 -6.65 -5.03
C ARG A 251 -15.59 -6.71 -3.79
N PHE A 252 -16.14 -6.32 -2.64
CA PHE A 252 -15.45 -6.45 -1.36
C PHE A 252 -15.23 -7.91 -1.00
N THR A 253 -16.25 -8.77 -1.13
CA THR A 253 -16.15 -10.20 -0.85
C THR A 253 -15.10 -10.88 -1.71
N ASP A 254 -15.07 -10.61 -3.01
CA ASP A 254 -14.04 -11.13 -3.92
C ASP A 254 -12.63 -10.66 -3.50
N ALA A 255 -12.50 -9.39 -3.14
CA ALA A 255 -11.23 -8.83 -2.71
C ALA A 255 -10.78 -9.38 -1.35
N LEU A 256 -11.72 -9.57 -0.41
CA LEU A 256 -11.47 -10.17 0.89
C LEU A 256 -11.03 -11.62 0.76
N SER A 257 -11.69 -12.40 -0.09
CA SER A 257 -11.32 -13.80 -0.34
C SER A 257 -9.89 -13.91 -0.84
N ALA A 258 -9.45 -13.02 -1.74
CA ALA A 258 -8.07 -12.99 -2.20
C ALA A 258 -7.08 -12.56 -1.11
N ALA A 259 -7.46 -11.59 -0.26
CA ALA A 259 -6.62 -11.15 0.86
C ALA A 259 -6.45 -12.26 1.91
N VAL A 260 -7.52 -12.99 2.23
CA VAL A 260 -7.49 -14.13 3.17
C VAL A 260 -6.70 -15.30 2.56
N ALA A 261 -6.83 -15.58 1.26
CA ALA A 261 -6.01 -16.60 0.60
C ALA A 261 -4.51 -16.26 0.66
N ALA A 262 -4.15 -14.98 0.63
CA ALA A 262 -2.78 -14.50 0.80
C ALA A 262 -2.32 -14.41 2.26
N TYR A 263 -3.19 -14.69 3.22
CA TYR A 263 -2.90 -14.67 4.65
C TYR A 263 -3.54 -15.90 5.32
N PRO A 264 -2.91 -17.09 5.21
CA PRO A 264 -3.48 -18.37 5.63
C PRO A 264 -3.93 -18.42 7.09
N GLU A 265 -3.28 -17.67 7.99
CA GLU A 265 -3.65 -17.59 9.41
C GLU A 265 -4.86 -16.68 9.67
N ALA A 266 -5.28 -15.86 8.71
CA ALA A 266 -6.39 -14.93 8.89
C ALA A 266 -7.72 -15.67 9.03
N GLN A 267 -8.44 -15.35 10.09
CA GLN A 267 -9.79 -15.87 10.34
C GLN A 267 -10.79 -14.72 10.23
N VAL A 268 -11.61 -14.76 9.19
CA VAL A 268 -12.65 -13.78 8.92
C VAL A 268 -13.90 -14.50 8.45
N GLU A 269 -15.01 -14.25 9.13
CA GLU A 269 -16.32 -14.81 8.79
C GLU A 269 -17.15 -13.77 8.04
N LEU A 270 -17.80 -14.22 6.96
CA LEU A 270 -18.75 -13.42 6.19
C LEU A 270 -20.16 -13.71 6.74
N GLU A 271 -20.87 -12.66 7.14
CA GLU A 271 -22.21 -12.75 7.67
C GLU A 271 -23.21 -11.90 6.86
N GLU A 272 -24.48 -12.15 7.06
CA GLU A 272 -25.54 -11.36 6.41
C GLU A 272 -25.42 -9.87 6.74
N LYS A 273 -25.11 -9.54 8.00
CA LYS A 273 -25.06 -8.15 8.51
C LYS A 273 -23.69 -7.49 8.38
N GLY A 274 -22.63 -8.22 8.00
CA GLY A 274 -21.28 -7.70 7.94
C GLY A 274 -20.20 -8.76 7.81
N ILE A 275 -19.09 -8.53 8.50
CA ILE A 275 -17.99 -9.48 8.67
C ILE A 275 -17.65 -9.58 10.16
N THR A 276 -17.18 -10.74 10.60
CA THR A 276 -16.62 -10.90 11.94
C THR A 276 -15.13 -11.22 11.83
N LEU A 277 -14.30 -10.37 12.43
CA LEU A 277 -12.86 -10.59 12.55
C LEU A 277 -12.58 -11.44 13.79
N LEU A 278 -11.77 -12.47 13.62
CA LEU A 278 -11.36 -13.36 14.72
C LEU A 278 -9.87 -13.10 15.06
N PRO A 279 -9.47 -13.24 16.35
CA PRO A 279 -8.06 -13.20 16.72
C PRO A 279 -7.25 -14.18 15.88
N SER A 280 -6.20 -13.71 15.21
CA SER A 280 -5.38 -14.53 14.31
C SER A 280 -3.90 -14.26 14.53
N ARG A 281 -3.06 -15.23 14.24
CA ARG A 281 -1.59 -15.03 14.28
C ARG A 281 -1.18 -14.02 13.21
N PRO A 282 -0.18 -13.17 13.44
CA PRO A 282 0.32 -12.26 12.42
C PRO A 282 0.90 -13.06 11.23
N PRO A 283 0.90 -12.47 10.00
CA PRO A 283 1.44 -13.15 8.82
C PRO A 283 2.94 -13.45 8.92
N ILE A 284 3.62 -12.74 9.82
CA ILE A 284 5.03 -12.96 10.17
C ILE A 284 5.16 -12.94 11.69
N ALA A 285 5.72 -14.00 12.25
CA ALA A 285 5.70 -14.28 13.69
C ALA A 285 6.39 -13.23 14.57
N ARG A 286 7.42 -12.52 14.13
CA ARG A 286 8.04 -11.31 14.75
C ARG A 286 9.06 -10.70 13.79
N LEU A 287 9.16 -9.37 13.74
CA LEU A 287 10.36 -8.71 13.21
C LEU A 287 11.53 -9.06 14.13
N PRO A 288 12.68 -9.49 13.60
CA PRO A 288 13.90 -9.51 14.41
C PRO A 288 14.10 -8.07 14.94
N LYS A 289 14.35 -7.94 16.25
CA LYS A 289 14.71 -6.63 16.83
C LYS A 289 15.93 -6.15 16.05
N VAL A 290 15.78 -5.04 15.32
CA VAL A 290 16.95 -4.34 14.77
C VAL A 290 17.79 -3.95 15.97
N PRO A 291 19.05 -4.40 16.08
CA PRO A 291 19.92 -3.97 17.16
C PRO A 291 19.94 -2.45 17.16
N ALA A 292 19.69 -1.82 18.32
CA ALA A 292 19.94 -0.40 18.46
C ALA A 292 21.43 -0.21 18.10
N LEU A 293 21.71 0.46 16.99
CA LEU A 293 23.04 0.95 16.71
C LEU A 293 23.36 1.89 17.88
N ILE A 294 24.25 1.42 18.74
CA ILE A 294 24.84 2.21 19.82
C ILE A 294 25.47 3.43 19.14
N ALA A 295 25.01 4.62 19.53
CA ALA A 295 25.52 5.89 19.07
C ALA A 295 26.99 6.09 19.51
#